data_c55d0eb990631432ed04fec9fafaeb4f
#
_entry.id   c55d0eb990631432ed04fec9fafaeb4f
#
_cell.length_a   1.000
_cell.length_b   1.000
_cell.length_c   1.000
_cell.angle_alpha   90.00
_cell.angle_beta   90.00
_cell.angle_gamma   90.00
#
_symmetry.space_group_name_H-M   'P 1'
#
loop_
_entity.id
_entity.type
_entity.pdbx_description
1 polymer ?
#
loop_
_entity_poly.entity_id
_entity_poly.type
_entity_poly.pdbx_seq_one_letter_code
_entity_poly.pdbx_strand_id
1 'polypeptide(L)'
;MNKSPKDLVREEVLALAAYHVGEAAGMVKLDAMENPYALPQELRREIAELVAGAALNRYPNPQAPELKARLRQTMAIPEAFDILLGNGSDEIIQIIIQALARPGAVVLAPEPTFVMYRVYALVNRMRYVGVPLAPDFTLDCARFLAAIEEHQPALTFIAYPNNPTGNLFAEADVLRILQATPGLVVLDEAYHAFARKSFMRRLAWYPNLIVMRTLSKIGMAGLRLGYAAGSPAWMREFDKVRPPYNVTLLTQLVAERLLADADVLEQQAAAIRGERGRLKAGFERVPGVIAFESDANFLLLRVPDAGKVFAGMKERGVLVKLLHGSHPLLAQCLRITVGTAEENTQCLEALRASL
;
A
#
# COMPACT_ATOMS: atom_id res chain seq x y z
N MET A 1 34.24 29.23 -1.33
CA MET A 1 32.76 29.41 -1.17
C MET A 1 32.15 28.05 -0.84
N ASN A 2 31.31 27.97 0.16
CA ASN A 2 30.60 26.73 0.47
C ASN A 2 29.55 26.44 -0.61
N LYS A 3 29.51 25.19 -1.09
CA LYS A 3 28.50 24.75 -2.05
C LYS A 3 27.11 24.74 -1.39
N SER A 4 26.10 25.17 -2.14
CA SER A 4 24.71 25.15 -1.73
C SER A 4 24.06 23.76 -1.96
N PRO A 5 22.88 23.45 -1.37
CA PRO A 5 22.15 22.24 -1.73
C PRO A 5 21.91 22.08 -3.23
N LYS A 6 21.66 23.16 -3.97
CA LYS A 6 21.45 23.14 -5.42
C LYS A 6 22.69 22.70 -6.21
N ASP A 7 23.89 22.87 -5.62
CA ASP A 7 25.14 22.48 -6.28
C ASP A 7 25.53 21.01 -6.02
N LEU A 8 24.90 20.36 -5.02
CA LEU A 8 25.26 19.03 -4.55
C LEU A 8 24.15 17.99 -4.73
N VAL A 9 22.89 18.43 -4.61
CA VAL A 9 21.73 17.55 -4.73
C VAL A 9 21.42 17.32 -6.20
N ARG A 10 21.13 16.07 -6.54
CA ARG A 10 20.78 15.67 -7.91
C ARG A 10 19.51 16.34 -8.39
N GLU A 11 19.44 16.66 -9.67
CA GLU A 11 18.29 17.34 -10.30
C GLU A 11 16.98 16.58 -10.11
N GLU A 12 17.02 15.24 -10.21
CA GLU A 12 15.84 14.38 -10.01
C GLU A 12 15.26 14.50 -8.59
N VAL A 13 16.12 14.76 -7.59
CA VAL A 13 15.70 14.98 -6.21
C VAL A 13 15.22 16.41 -5.99
N LEU A 14 15.91 17.39 -6.59
CA LEU A 14 15.50 18.82 -6.53
C LEU A 14 14.12 19.05 -7.15
N ALA A 15 13.75 18.26 -8.15
CA ALA A 15 12.45 18.33 -8.82
C ALA A 15 11.30 17.69 -8.01
N LEU A 16 11.59 16.94 -6.93
CA LEU A 16 10.57 16.31 -6.11
C LEU A 16 10.06 17.28 -5.04
N ALA A 17 8.75 17.22 -4.78
CA ALA A 17 8.17 17.79 -3.58
C ALA A 17 8.22 16.78 -2.43
N ALA A 18 8.45 17.26 -1.21
CA ALA A 18 8.32 16.40 -0.02
C ALA A 18 6.88 15.87 0.11
N TYR A 19 6.74 14.62 0.52
CA TYR A 19 5.42 14.05 0.76
C TYR A 19 4.74 14.79 1.92
N HIS A 20 3.58 15.38 1.65
CA HIS A 20 2.83 16.15 2.63
C HIS A 20 1.69 15.33 3.22
N VAL A 21 1.65 15.26 4.55
CA VAL A 21 0.55 14.68 5.33
C VAL A 21 -0.28 15.83 5.90
N GLY A 22 -1.59 15.81 5.67
CA GLY A 22 -2.50 16.81 6.22
C GLY A 22 -2.62 16.68 7.74
N GLU A 23 -2.77 17.82 8.43
CA GLU A 23 -3.12 17.83 9.85
C GLU A 23 -4.56 17.34 10.04
N ALA A 24 -4.75 16.38 10.96
CA ALA A 24 -6.02 15.74 11.24
C ALA A 24 -6.48 15.89 12.69
N ALA A 25 -5.83 16.78 13.48
CA ALA A 25 -6.17 16.96 14.88
C ALA A 25 -7.65 17.37 15.05
N GLY A 26 -8.41 16.58 15.82
CA GLY A 26 -9.83 16.82 16.07
C GLY A 26 -10.77 16.51 14.89
N MET A 27 -10.28 15.88 13.82
CA MET A 27 -11.09 15.50 12.66
C MET A 27 -11.31 13.98 12.59
N VAL A 28 -12.39 13.59 11.93
CA VAL A 28 -12.56 12.20 11.43
C VAL A 28 -11.56 12.00 10.30
N LYS A 29 -10.56 11.12 10.53
CA LYS A 29 -9.40 10.92 9.65
C LYS A 29 -9.63 9.79 8.66
N LEU A 30 -10.04 10.12 7.44
CA LEU A 30 -10.35 9.16 6.36
C LEU A 30 -9.46 9.33 5.11
N ASP A 31 -8.22 9.79 5.28
CA ASP A 31 -7.28 10.10 4.19
C ASP A 31 -6.20 9.04 3.94
N ALA A 32 -5.84 8.23 4.97
CA ALA A 32 -4.62 7.41 4.97
C ALA A 32 -4.84 5.88 4.94
N MET A 33 -6.08 5.43 4.74
CA MET A 33 -6.44 3.99 4.67
C MET A 33 -5.98 3.22 5.92
N GLU A 34 -6.12 3.85 7.10
CA GLU A 34 -5.85 3.22 8.39
C GLU A 34 -7.04 2.36 8.83
N ASN A 35 -6.82 1.44 9.75
CA ASN A 35 -7.89 0.71 10.42
C ASN A 35 -8.47 1.60 11.54
N PRO A 36 -9.78 1.88 11.56
CA PRO A 36 -10.39 2.77 12.55
C PRO A 36 -10.58 2.13 13.93
N TYR A 37 -10.47 0.81 14.02
CA TYR A 37 -10.75 0.08 15.25
C TYR A 37 -9.53 -0.01 16.15
N ALA A 38 -9.71 0.34 17.43
CA ALA A 38 -8.70 0.12 18.46
C ALA A 38 -8.57 -1.37 18.81
N LEU A 39 -7.41 -1.75 19.32
CA LEU A 39 -7.20 -3.09 19.87
C LEU A 39 -8.05 -3.30 21.15
N PRO A 40 -8.51 -4.53 21.44
CA PRO A 40 -9.16 -4.88 22.71
C PRO A 40 -8.30 -4.49 23.92
N GLN A 41 -8.97 -4.14 25.03
CA GLN A 41 -8.27 -3.64 26.23
C GLN A 41 -7.27 -4.66 26.80
N GLU A 42 -7.64 -5.92 26.81
CA GLU A 42 -6.76 -7.00 27.31
C GLU A 42 -5.50 -7.11 26.48
N LEU A 43 -5.64 -7.16 25.16
CA LEU A 43 -4.50 -7.21 24.25
C LEU A 43 -3.59 -5.97 24.38
N ARG A 44 -4.16 -4.79 24.61
CA ARG A 44 -3.38 -3.58 24.91
C ARG A 44 -2.57 -3.69 26.20
N ARG A 45 -3.15 -4.33 27.25
CA ARG A 45 -2.45 -4.55 28.51
C ARG A 45 -1.28 -5.51 28.34
N GLU A 46 -1.50 -6.64 27.67
CA GLU A 46 -0.44 -7.61 27.39
C GLU A 46 0.71 -7.00 26.56
N ILE A 47 0.37 -6.18 25.57
CA ILE A 47 1.39 -5.44 24.78
C ILE A 47 2.16 -4.47 25.68
N ALA A 48 1.51 -3.78 26.60
CA ALA A 48 2.19 -2.86 27.52
C ALA A 48 3.19 -3.61 28.43
N GLU A 49 2.81 -4.78 28.97
CA GLU A 49 3.69 -5.63 29.76
C GLU A 49 4.88 -6.15 28.94
N LEU A 50 4.63 -6.59 27.72
CA LEU A 50 5.66 -7.06 26.79
C LEU A 50 6.68 -5.95 26.47
N VAL A 51 6.19 -4.73 26.19
CA VAL A 51 7.03 -3.56 25.92
C VAL A 51 7.84 -3.14 27.15
N ALA A 52 7.25 -3.18 28.35
CA ALA A 52 7.93 -2.86 29.60
C ALA A 52 9.10 -3.81 29.91
N GLY A 53 9.00 -5.08 29.50
CA GLY A 53 10.06 -6.09 29.66
C GLY A 53 11.11 -6.07 28.55
N ALA A 54 10.96 -5.22 27.52
CA ALA A 54 11.84 -5.24 26.37
C ALA A 54 13.25 -4.67 26.68
N ALA A 55 14.32 -5.34 26.21
CA ALA A 55 15.70 -4.92 26.37
C ALA A 55 16.05 -3.77 25.38
N LEU A 56 15.53 -2.58 25.62
CA LEU A 56 15.68 -1.42 24.70
C LEU A 56 17.13 -0.98 24.47
N ASN A 57 18.05 -1.40 25.33
CA ASN A 57 19.49 -1.13 25.22
C ASN A 57 20.25 -2.14 24.33
N ARG A 58 19.52 -3.05 23.66
CA ARG A 58 20.11 -4.08 22.78
C ARG A 58 19.49 -4.03 21.39
N TYR A 59 20.30 -4.36 20.39
CA TYR A 59 19.79 -4.55 19.03
C TYR A 59 18.90 -5.78 18.95
N PRO A 60 17.82 -5.74 18.15
CA PRO A 60 17.00 -6.91 17.87
C PRO A 60 17.76 -7.93 17.01
N ASN A 61 17.23 -9.15 16.94
CA ASN A 61 17.70 -10.11 15.94
C ASN A 61 17.35 -9.60 14.53
N PRO A 62 18.33 -9.34 13.64
CA PRO A 62 18.06 -8.79 12.31
C PRO A 62 17.32 -9.75 11.38
N GLN A 63 17.33 -11.05 11.67
CA GLN A 63 16.60 -12.06 10.91
C GLN A 63 15.18 -12.28 11.43
N ALA A 64 14.86 -11.88 12.67
CA ALA A 64 13.54 -11.98 13.31
C ALA A 64 12.84 -13.33 13.05
N PRO A 65 13.47 -14.48 13.39
CA PRO A 65 12.97 -15.80 13.01
C PRO A 65 11.59 -16.10 13.59
N GLU A 66 11.31 -15.69 14.82
CA GLU A 66 10.02 -15.86 15.51
C GLU A 66 8.90 -15.10 14.76
N LEU A 67 9.14 -13.84 14.43
CA LEU A 67 8.21 -13.03 13.65
C LEU A 67 7.99 -13.61 12.25
N LYS A 68 9.05 -14.06 11.56
CA LYS A 68 8.92 -14.70 10.24
C LYS A 68 8.12 -16.00 10.31
N ALA A 69 8.33 -16.82 11.35
CA ALA A 69 7.55 -18.03 11.58
C ALA A 69 6.06 -17.71 11.79
N ARG A 70 5.78 -16.69 12.61
CA ARG A 70 4.42 -16.22 12.84
C ARG A 70 3.74 -15.69 11.58
N LEU A 71 4.45 -14.84 10.80
CA LEU A 71 3.96 -14.36 9.51
C LEU A 71 3.68 -15.50 8.55
N ARG A 72 4.57 -16.49 8.45
CA ARG A 72 4.40 -17.66 7.61
C ARG A 72 3.09 -18.39 7.91
N GLN A 73 2.86 -18.65 9.19
CA GLN A 73 1.65 -19.33 9.68
C GLN A 73 0.38 -18.50 9.40
N THR A 74 0.37 -17.24 9.83
CA THR A 74 -0.82 -16.38 9.78
C THR A 74 -1.18 -15.95 8.36
N MET A 75 -0.18 -15.71 7.53
CA MET A 75 -0.36 -15.20 6.15
C MET A 75 -0.30 -16.27 5.08
N ALA A 76 -0.25 -17.54 5.47
CA ALA A 76 -0.20 -18.72 4.60
C ALA A 76 0.93 -18.66 3.56
N ILE A 77 2.14 -18.24 3.98
CA ILE A 77 3.31 -18.20 3.11
C ILE A 77 3.89 -19.61 2.99
N PRO A 78 4.04 -20.18 1.78
CA PRO A 78 4.54 -21.53 1.62
C PRO A 78 6.01 -21.66 2.09
N GLU A 79 6.37 -22.79 2.68
CA GLU A 79 7.69 -22.97 3.32
C GLU A 79 8.89 -22.88 2.37
N ALA A 80 8.69 -23.22 1.11
CA ALA A 80 9.72 -23.13 0.08
C ALA A 80 10.15 -21.69 -0.27
N PHE A 81 9.46 -20.67 0.26
CA PHE A 81 9.72 -19.25 -0.05
C PHE A 81 10.21 -18.50 1.18
N ASP A 82 11.16 -17.61 0.97
CA ASP A 82 11.70 -16.77 2.06
C ASP A 82 10.93 -15.47 2.22
N ILE A 83 11.13 -14.85 3.39
CA ILE A 83 10.49 -13.61 3.81
C ILE A 83 11.56 -12.54 4.02
N LEU A 84 11.40 -11.40 3.36
CA LEU A 84 12.14 -10.16 3.64
C LEU A 84 11.23 -9.24 4.46
N LEU A 85 11.75 -8.71 5.57
CA LEU A 85 11.05 -7.73 6.40
C LEU A 85 11.54 -6.32 6.08
N GLY A 86 10.60 -5.36 6.13
CA GLY A 86 10.90 -3.94 5.94
C GLY A 86 10.15 -3.05 6.93
N ASN A 87 10.67 -1.85 7.13
CA ASN A 87 10.02 -0.79 7.90
C ASN A 87 8.83 -0.19 7.11
N GLY A 88 7.77 -0.98 6.96
CA GLY A 88 6.68 -0.79 6.02
C GLY A 88 7.01 -1.30 4.61
N SER A 89 5.98 -1.38 3.76
CA SER A 89 6.16 -1.75 2.35
C SER A 89 6.98 -0.73 1.55
N ASP A 90 7.00 0.53 1.96
CA ASP A 90 7.79 1.57 1.29
C ASP A 90 9.28 1.26 1.29
N GLU A 91 9.83 0.78 2.42
CA GLU A 91 11.23 0.35 2.50
C GLU A 91 11.50 -0.88 1.63
N ILE A 92 10.55 -1.82 1.55
CA ILE A 92 10.68 -2.99 0.68
C ILE A 92 10.72 -2.58 -0.80
N ILE A 93 9.86 -1.66 -1.24
CA ILE A 93 9.90 -1.09 -2.59
C ILE A 93 11.28 -0.48 -2.86
N GLN A 94 11.80 0.29 -1.91
CA GLN A 94 13.12 0.92 -2.01
C GLN A 94 14.23 -0.12 -2.12
N ILE A 95 14.24 -1.15 -1.28
CA ILE A 95 15.22 -2.24 -1.28
C ILE A 95 15.21 -2.97 -2.64
N ILE A 96 14.04 -3.35 -3.14
CA ILE A 96 13.90 -4.05 -4.43
C ILE A 96 14.41 -3.17 -5.57
N ILE A 97 14.03 -1.90 -5.61
CA ILE A 97 14.48 -0.96 -6.63
C ILE A 97 15.99 -0.75 -6.55
N GLN A 98 16.56 -0.54 -5.36
CA GLN A 98 18.01 -0.39 -5.17
C GLN A 98 18.80 -1.61 -5.63
N ALA A 99 18.31 -2.81 -5.35
CA ALA A 99 18.95 -4.04 -5.79
C ALA A 99 18.96 -4.24 -7.31
N LEU A 100 17.96 -3.69 -8.00
CA LEU A 100 17.79 -3.83 -9.46
C LEU A 100 18.25 -2.59 -10.25
N ALA A 101 18.60 -1.49 -9.55
CA ALA A 101 18.97 -0.23 -10.19
C ALA A 101 20.27 -0.38 -10.99
N ARG A 102 20.16 -0.18 -12.32
CA ARG A 102 21.28 -0.14 -13.27
C ARG A 102 20.94 0.84 -14.41
N PRO A 103 21.94 1.37 -15.12
CA PRO A 103 21.69 2.26 -16.25
C PRO A 103 20.72 1.66 -17.27
N GLY A 104 19.68 2.40 -17.62
CA GLY A 104 18.66 1.98 -18.59
C GLY A 104 17.61 1.00 -18.08
N ALA A 105 17.70 0.51 -16.83
CA ALA A 105 16.69 -0.37 -16.27
C ALA A 105 15.34 0.32 -16.15
N VAL A 106 14.28 -0.41 -16.48
CA VAL A 106 12.90 0.08 -16.52
C VAL A 106 12.09 -0.48 -15.36
N VAL A 107 11.34 0.41 -14.71
CA VAL A 107 10.22 0.07 -13.81
C VAL A 107 8.92 0.34 -14.56
N LEU A 108 8.07 -0.68 -14.69
CA LEU A 108 6.77 -0.61 -15.34
C LEU A 108 5.66 -0.73 -14.30
N ALA A 109 4.60 0.07 -14.44
CA ALA A 109 3.40 -0.06 -13.61
C ALA A 109 2.16 0.48 -14.34
N PRO A 110 0.92 0.04 -14.00
CA PRO A 110 -0.28 0.72 -14.47
C PRO A 110 -0.37 2.11 -13.85
N GLU A 111 -1.04 3.07 -14.51
CA GLU A 111 -1.29 4.42 -13.98
C GLU A 111 -2.76 4.84 -14.16
N PRO A 112 -3.40 5.45 -13.14
CA PRO A 112 -2.84 5.80 -11.82
C PRO A 112 -2.65 4.60 -10.90
N THR A 113 -1.55 4.60 -10.13
CA THR A 113 -1.26 3.60 -9.10
C THR A 113 -0.55 4.23 -7.89
N PHE A 114 0.06 3.44 -7.02
CA PHE A 114 0.76 3.95 -5.84
C PHE A 114 1.99 4.77 -6.24
N VAL A 115 1.97 6.05 -5.89
CA VAL A 115 2.94 7.05 -6.36
C VAL A 115 4.40 6.72 -6.02
N MET A 116 4.63 5.94 -4.94
CA MET A 116 5.99 5.65 -4.48
C MET A 116 6.77 4.73 -5.44
N TYR A 117 6.11 3.95 -6.29
CA TYR A 117 6.83 3.20 -7.33
C TYR A 117 7.59 4.14 -8.27
N ARG A 118 6.93 5.19 -8.74
CA ARG A 118 7.55 6.22 -9.58
C ARG A 118 8.62 7.00 -8.83
N VAL A 119 8.33 7.44 -7.60
CA VAL A 119 9.27 8.24 -6.80
C VAL A 119 10.57 7.47 -6.56
N TYR A 120 10.49 6.21 -6.10
CA TYR A 120 11.68 5.41 -5.84
C TYR A 120 12.43 5.02 -7.12
N ALA A 121 11.73 4.77 -8.25
CA ALA A 121 12.37 4.54 -9.53
C ALA A 121 13.22 5.76 -9.95
N LEU A 122 12.64 6.97 -9.90
CA LEU A 122 13.33 8.22 -10.27
C LEU A 122 14.52 8.51 -9.33
N VAL A 123 14.34 8.36 -8.02
CA VAL A 123 15.42 8.58 -7.03
C VAL A 123 16.58 7.62 -7.26
N ASN A 124 16.33 6.41 -7.75
CA ASN A 124 17.36 5.43 -8.09
C ASN A 124 17.80 5.45 -9.55
N ARG A 125 17.44 6.49 -10.31
CA ARG A 125 17.80 6.67 -11.73
C ARG A 125 17.35 5.54 -12.66
N MET A 126 16.30 4.83 -12.30
CA MET A 126 15.62 3.92 -13.20
C MET A 126 14.60 4.68 -14.04
N ARG A 127 14.39 4.25 -15.27
CA ARG A 127 13.33 4.79 -16.12
C ARG A 127 11.99 4.24 -15.66
N TYR A 128 11.08 5.12 -15.27
CA TYR A 128 9.71 4.74 -14.96
C TYR A 128 8.82 4.85 -16.18
N VAL A 129 8.05 3.81 -16.46
CA VAL A 129 7.04 3.76 -17.52
C VAL A 129 5.69 3.45 -16.90
N GLY A 130 4.76 4.41 -16.98
CA GLY A 130 3.37 4.23 -16.56
C GLY A 130 2.50 3.85 -17.74
N VAL A 131 1.75 2.76 -17.63
CA VAL A 131 0.77 2.34 -18.65
C VAL A 131 -0.62 2.80 -18.20
N PRO A 132 -1.28 3.72 -18.93
CA PRO A 132 -2.58 4.22 -18.52
C PRO A 132 -3.62 3.11 -18.40
N LEU A 133 -4.39 3.15 -17.29
CA LEU A 133 -5.62 2.38 -17.13
C LEU A 133 -6.70 2.91 -18.09
N ALA A 134 -7.73 2.11 -18.33
CA ALA A 134 -8.94 2.56 -19.01
C ALA A 134 -9.71 3.61 -18.16
N PRO A 135 -10.65 4.37 -18.76
CA PRO A 135 -11.40 5.40 -18.03
C PRO A 135 -12.23 4.89 -16.85
N ASP A 136 -12.58 3.61 -16.82
CA ASP A 136 -13.24 2.90 -15.74
C ASP A 136 -12.26 2.25 -14.74
N PHE A 137 -10.97 2.54 -14.88
CA PHE A 137 -9.86 2.00 -14.10
C PHE A 137 -9.60 0.50 -14.27
N THR A 138 -10.15 -0.14 -15.30
CA THR A 138 -9.74 -1.49 -15.68
C THR A 138 -8.36 -1.48 -16.33
N LEU A 139 -7.64 -2.61 -16.24
CA LEU A 139 -6.34 -2.78 -16.86
C LEU A 139 -6.51 -3.10 -18.35
N ASP A 140 -5.94 -2.26 -19.22
CA ASP A 140 -5.78 -2.59 -20.64
C ASP A 140 -4.61 -3.56 -20.79
N CYS A 141 -4.92 -4.84 -20.72
CA CYS A 141 -3.92 -5.92 -20.78
C CYS A 141 -3.15 -5.92 -22.11
N ALA A 142 -3.79 -5.64 -23.24
CA ALA A 142 -3.13 -5.62 -24.53
C ALA A 142 -2.07 -4.51 -24.59
N ARG A 143 -2.42 -3.32 -24.15
CA ARG A 143 -1.50 -2.18 -24.04
C ARG A 143 -0.37 -2.44 -23.07
N PHE A 144 -0.67 -3.09 -21.94
CA PHE A 144 0.34 -3.42 -20.94
C PHE A 144 1.35 -4.44 -21.45
N LEU A 145 0.90 -5.47 -22.18
CA LEU A 145 1.77 -6.45 -22.82
C LEU A 145 2.65 -5.83 -23.90
N ALA A 146 2.11 -4.92 -24.70
CA ALA A 146 2.89 -4.18 -25.70
C ALA A 146 3.99 -3.33 -25.03
N ALA A 147 3.70 -2.71 -23.88
CA ALA A 147 4.69 -1.96 -23.12
C ALA A 147 5.78 -2.88 -22.52
N ILE A 148 5.43 -4.10 -22.11
CA ILE A 148 6.43 -5.12 -21.68
C ILE A 148 7.36 -5.48 -22.83
N GLU A 149 6.81 -5.73 -24.01
CA GLU A 149 7.59 -6.07 -25.21
C GLU A 149 8.53 -4.94 -25.62
N GLU A 150 8.03 -3.70 -25.67
CA GLU A 150 8.81 -2.52 -26.06
C GLU A 150 9.91 -2.17 -25.05
N HIS A 151 9.59 -2.23 -23.76
CA HIS A 151 10.46 -1.66 -22.73
C HIS A 151 11.28 -2.68 -21.96
N GLN A 152 11.01 -3.98 -22.10
CA GLN A 152 11.71 -5.08 -21.42
C GLN A 152 12.00 -4.77 -19.94
N PRO A 153 10.96 -4.55 -19.10
CA PRO A 153 11.14 -4.05 -17.75
C PRO A 153 11.95 -5.00 -16.87
N ALA A 154 12.89 -4.44 -16.10
CA ALA A 154 13.58 -5.16 -15.05
C ALA A 154 12.67 -5.42 -13.85
N LEU A 155 11.67 -4.56 -13.67
CA LEU A 155 10.74 -4.59 -12.54
C LEU A 155 9.36 -4.10 -12.99
N THR A 156 8.32 -4.86 -12.66
CA THR A 156 6.93 -4.47 -12.84
C THR A 156 6.22 -4.47 -11.49
N PHE A 157 5.56 -3.36 -11.14
CA PHE A 157 4.69 -3.28 -9.96
C PHE A 157 3.23 -3.37 -10.37
N ILE A 158 2.47 -4.18 -9.64
CA ILE A 158 1.01 -4.26 -9.75
C ILE A 158 0.42 -4.21 -8.34
N ALA A 159 -0.22 -3.10 -7.97
CA ALA A 159 -0.99 -3.02 -6.73
C ALA A 159 -2.31 -3.81 -6.89
N TYR A 160 -2.59 -4.71 -5.95
CA TYR A 160 -3.69 -5.66 -6.04
C TYR A 160 -4.37 -5.89 -4.67
N PRO A 161 -5.43 -5.15 -4.33
CA PRO A 161 -6.14 -4.07 -5.08
C PRO A 161 -5.29 -2.84 -5.38
N ASN A 162 -5.63 -2.15 -6.48
CA ASN A 162 -4.90 -0.95 -6.87
C ASN A 162 -5.21 0.25 -5.96
N ASN A 163 -4.25 1.08 -5.72
CA ASN A 163 -4.38 2.35 -5.03
C ASN A 163 -3.97 3.47 -6.00
N PRO A 164 -4.86 4.43 -6.34
CA PRO A 164 -6.01 4.87 -5.54
C PRO A 164 -7.39 4.40 -6.02
N THR A 165 -7.48 3.48 -6.96
CA THR A 165 -8.75 3.13 -7.62
C THR A 165 -9.58 2.11 -6.83
N GLY A 166 -8.94 1.28 -5.99
CA GLY A 166 -9.59 0.33 -5.08
C GLY A 166 -9.95 -1.02 -5.70
N ASN A 167 -10.00 -1.12 -7.01
CA ASN A 167 -10.40 -2.31 -7.74
C ASN A 167 -9.29 -3.36 -7.85
N LEU A 168 -9.70 -4.60 -8.04
CA LEU A 168 -8.83 -5.70 -8.50
C LEU A 168 -8.77 -5.70 -10.03
N PHE A 169 -7.58 -5.95 -10.57
CA PHE A 169 -7.45 -6.30 -11.98
C PHE A 169 -7.87 -7.75 -12.22
N ALA A 170 -8.27 -8.10 -13.44
CA ALA A 170 -8.62 -9.47 -13.77
C ALA A 170 -7.45 -10.42 -13.54
N GLU A 171 -7.66 -11.51 -12.80
CA GLU A 171 -6.59 -12.47 -12.49
C GLU A 171 -5.91 -13.01 -13.75
N ALA A 172 -6.70 -13.29 -14.80
CA ALA A 172 -6.18 -13.77 -16.09
C ALA A 172 -5.19 -12.78 -16.72
N ASP A 173 -5.43 -11.47 -16.61
CA ASP A 173 -4.53 -10.44 -17.14
C ASP A 173 -3.26 -10.33 -16.32
N VAL A 174 -3.35 -10.42 -15.00
CA VAL A 174 -2.18 -10.44 -14.11
C VAL A 174 -1.31 -11.66 -14.40
N LEU A 175 -1.90 -12.83 -14.66
CA LEU A 175 -1.17 -14.05 -15.04
C LEU A 175 -0.46 -13.92 -16.39
N ARG A 176 -1.09 -13.29 -17.38
CA ARG A 176 -0.46 -12.98 -18.68
C ARG A 176 0.74 -12.03 -18.52
N ILE A 177 0.61 -11.03 -17.67
CA ILE A 177 1.70 -10.09 -17.36
C ILE A 177 2.87 -10.81 -16.69
N LEU A 178 2.58 -11.69 -15.70
CA LEU A 178 3.60 -12.51 -15.04
C LEU A 178 4.39 -13.37 -16.03
N GLN A 179 3.71 -13.97 -17.00
CA GLN A 179 4.31 -14.82 -18.04
C GLN A 179 5.14 -14.02 -19.05
N ALA A 180 4.67 -12.82 -19.40
CA ALA A 180 5.32 -11.99 -20.43
C ALA A 180 6.49 -11.16 -19.89
N THR A 181 6.52 -10.86 -18.58
CA THR A 181 7.53 -9.98 -17.98
C THR A 181 8.89 -10.69 -17.88
N PRO A 182 9.95 -10.18 -18.53
CA PRO A 182 11.29 -10.80 -18.48
C PRO A 182 11.98 -10.58 -17.11
N GLY A 183 11.63 -9.52 -16.41
CA GLY A 183 12.13 -9.17 -15.09
C GLY A 183 11.24 -9.64 -13.95
N LEU A 184 11.41 -9.02 -12.77
CA LEU A 184 10.57 -9.29 -11.61
C LEU A 184 9.20 -8.64 -11.72
N VAL A 185 8.19 -9.31 -11.17
CA VAL A 185 6.88 -8.75 -10.93
C VAL A 185 6.61 -8.74 -9.43
N VAL A 186 6.34 -7.56 -8.88
CA VAL A 186 5.92 -7.37 -7.50
C VAL A 186 4.42 -7.15 -7.48
N LEU A 187 3.69 -8.11 -6.90
CA LEU A 187 2.28 -7.93 -6.56
C LEU A 187 2.21 -7.31 -5.17
N ASP A 188 1.78 -6.05 -5.14
CA ASP A 188 1.57 -5.32 -3.90
C ASP A 188 0.15 -5.59 -3.37
N GLU A 189 0.09 -6.51 -2.45
CA GLU A 189 -1.14 -6.93 -1.76
C GLU A 189 -1.36 -6.17 -0.44
N ALA A 190 -1.05 -4.87 -0.38
CA ALA A 190 -1.22 -4.06 0.83
C ALA A 190 -2.65 -4.10 1.40
N TYR A 191 -3.63 -4.35 0.55
CA TYR A 191 -5.07 -4.40 0.91
C TYR A 191 -5.65 -5.82 0.88
N HIS A 192 -4.83 -6.86 0.92
CA HIS A 192 -5.23 -8.28 0.78
C HIS A 192 -6.34 -8.71 1.75
N ALA A 193 -6.33 -8.21 3.00
CA ALA A 193 -7.32 -8.54 4.02
C ALA A 193 -8.74 -8.12 3.63
N PHE A 194 -8.88 -7.12 2.79
CA PHE A 194 -10.17 -6.61 2.34
C PHE A 194 -10.61 -7.22 1.00
N ALA A 195 -9.66 -7.63 0.16
CA ALA A 195 -9.90 -8.24 -1.13
C ALA A 195 -10.26 -9.73 -1.07
N ARG A 196 -9.78 -10.45 -0.05
CA ARG A 196 -9.92 -11.90 0.10
C ARG A 196 -9.39 -12.70 -1.12
N LYS A 197 -8.49 -12.08 -1.89
CA LYS A 197 -7.76 -12.67 -3.02
C LYS A 197 -6.28 -12.46 -2.84
N SER A 198 -5.48 -13.43 -3.30
CA SER A 198 -4.03 -13.38 -3.15
C SER A 198 -3.33 -14.23 -4.18
N PHE A 199 -2.16 -13.79 -4.61
CA PHE A 199 -1.21 -14.51 -5.43
C PHE A 199 -0.16 -15.28 -4.59
N MET A 200 -0.25 -15.30 -3.27
CA MET A 200 0.73 -15.96 -2.41
C MET A 200 0.98 -17.43 -2.80
N ARG A 201 -0.08 -18.18 -3.13
CA ARG A 201 0.05 -19.56 -3.60
C ARG A 201 0.65 -19.67 -5.02
N ARG A 202 0.59 -18.60 -5.81
CA ARG A 202 1.14 -18.54 -7.17
C ARG A 202 2.66 -18.44 -7.19
N LEU A 203 3.31 -18.13 -6.07
CA LEU A 203 4.77 -18.14 -5.93
C LEU A 203 5.38 -19.47 -6.44
N ALA A 204 4.70 -20.58 -6.24
CA ALA A 204 5.16 -21.90 -6.67
C ALA A 204 5.29 -22.07 -8.20
N TRP A 205 4.59 -21.26 -8.99
CA TRP A 205 4.55 -21.39 -10.45
C TRP A 205 5.28 -20.26 -11.19
N TYR A 206 5.60 -19.16 -10.50
CA TYR A 206 6.21 -17.98 -11.10
C TYR A 206 7.46 -17.59 -10.35
N PRO A 207 8.67 -18.02 -10.82
CA PRO A 207 9.94 -17.73 -10.12
C PRO A 207 10.31 -16.23 -10.10
N ASN A 208 9.68 -15.44 -10.97
CA ASN A 208 9.83 -13.99 -11.05
C ASN A 208 8.76 -13.22 -10.25
N LEU A 209 7.91 -13.91 -9.50
CA LEU A 209 6.89 -13.27 -8.66
C LEU A 209 7.42 -13.00 -7.26
N ILE A 210 7.17 -11.78 -6.79
CA ILE A 210 7.27 -11.37 -5.39
C ILE A 210 5.88 -10.93 -4.93
N VAL A 211 5.41 -11.42 -3.80
CA VAL A 211 4.20 -10.92 -3.14
C VAL A 211 4.61 -10.05 -1.96
N MET A 212 4.26 -8.78 -2.03
CA MET A 212 4.55 -7.79 -0.98
C MET A 212 3.27 -7.43 -0.23
N ARG A 213 3.36 -7.30 1.10
CA ARG A 213 2.26 -6.88 1.98
C ARG A 213 2.73 -5.91 3.05
N THR A 214 1.80 -5.17 3.60
CA THR A 214 2.00 -4.35 4.80
C THR A 214 1.01 -4.71 5.89
N LEU A 215 1.43 -4.64 7.14
CA LEU A 215 0.52 -4.79 8.28
C LEU A 215 -0.16 -3.45 8.65
N SER A 216 0.23 -2.36 8.00
CA SER A 216 -0.31 -1.02 8.27
C SER A 216 -1.83 -0.94 8.10
N LYS A 217 -2.38 -1.67 7.11
CA LYS A 217 -3.80 -1.55 6.76
C LYS A 217 -4.73 -2.43 7.59
N ILE A 218 -4.16 -3.42 8.29
CA ILE A 218 -4.92 -4.35 9.15
C ILE A 218 -4.91 -3.97 10.64
N GLY A 219 -4.45 -2.76 10.99
CA GLY A 219 -4.47 -2.26 12.37
C GLY A 219 -3.10 -2.04 13.02
N MET A 220 -2.01 -2.19 12.27
CA MET A 220 -0.64 -2.06 12.77
C MET A 220 0.13 -0.93 12.08
N ALA A 221 -0.54 0.15 11.69
CA ALA A 221 0.10 1.26 10.96
C ALA A 221 1.27 1.88 11.74
N GLY A 222 1.11 2.04 13.05
CA GLY A 222 2.14 2.58 13.95
C GLY A 222 3.38 1.70 14.10
N LEU A 223 3.29 0.40 13.83
CA LEU A 223 4.43 -0.52 13.92
C LEU A 223 5.35 -0.46 12.70
N ARG A 224 4.92 0.15 11.61
CA ARG A 224 5.73 0.28 10.39
C ARG A 224 6.30 -1.05 9.89
N LEU A 225 5.50 -2.12 9.85
CA LEU A 225 5.94 -3.44 9.39
C LEU A 225 5.33 -3.80 8.04
N GLY A 226 6.20 -4.14 7.10
CA GLY A 226 5.88 -4.78 5.84
C GLY A 226 6.73 -6.02 5.61
N TYR A 227 6.32 -6.85 4.66
CA TYR A 227 7.09 -8.00 4.24
C TYR A 227 6.91 -8.30 2.76
N ALA A 228 7.93 -8.91 2.16
CA ALA A 228 7.86 -9.52 0.84
C ALA A 228 8.14 -11.01 0.96
N ALA A 229 7.40 -11.81 0.21
CA ALA A 229 7.62 -13.24 0.07
C ALA A 229 7.98 -13.59 -1.38
N GLY A 230 8.97 -14.45 -1.57
CA GLY A 230 9.43 -14.84 -2.89
C GLY A 230 10.49 -15.93 -2.84
N SER A 231 11.10 -16.26 -3.98
CA SER A 231 12.12 -17.30 -4.03
C SER A 231 13.32 -16.94 -3.14
N PRO A 232 13.94 -17.91 -2.47
CA PRO A 232 15.11 -17.67 -1.62
C PRO A 232 16.26 -16.99 -2.35
N ALA A 233 16.39 -17.22 -3.66
CA ALA A 233 17.44 -16.59 -4.46
C ALA A 233 17.27 -15.06 -4.50
N TRP A 234 16.05 -14.56 -4.72
CA TRP A 234 15.77 -13.12 -4.72
C TRP A 234 15.85 -12.52 -3.32
N MET A 235 15.29 -13.21 -2.32
CA MET A 235 15.30 -12.68 -0.94
C MET A 235 16.72 -12.50 -0.41
N ARG A 236 17.66 -13.39 -0.74
CA ARG A 236 19.09 -13.24 -0.37
C ARG A 236 19.74 -12.02 -1.02
N GLU A 237 19.42 -11.70 -2.28
CA GLU A 237 19.97 -10.51 -2.93
C GLU A 237 19.41 -9.22 -2.32
N PHE A 238 18.13 -9.20 -2.00
CA PHE A 238 17.50 -8.05 -1.35
C PHE A 238 18.00 -7.85 0.10
N ASP A 239 18.27 -8.92 0.82
CA ASP A 239 18.81 -8.85 2.19
C ASP A 239 20.20 -8.17 2.26
N LYS A 240 20.99 -8.22 1.17
CA LYS A 240 22.27 -7.51 1.08
C LYS A 240 22.13 -5.98 1.04
N VAL A 241 20.99 -5.48 0.57
CA VAL A 241 20.70 -4.04 0.44
C VAL A 241 19.88 -3.53 1.63
N ARG A 242 19.23 -4.42 2.33
CA ARG A 242 18.42 -4.09 3.50
C ARG A 242 19.30 -3.50 4.63
N PRO A 243 18.94 -2.34 5.20
CA PRO A 243 19.63 -1.81 6.36
C PRO A 243 19.61 -2.83 7.53
N PRO A 244 20.75 -3.06 8.21
CA PRO A 244 20.75 -3.94 9.37
C PRO A 244 19.86 -3.37 10.47
N TYR A 245 19.16 -4.25 11.20
CA TYR A 245 18.25 -3.86 12.30
C TYR A 245 17.12 -2.90 11.90
N ASN A 246 16.71 -2.89 10.63
CA ASN A 246 15.69 -1.99 10.11
C ASN A 246 14.31 -2.14 10.79
N VAL A 247 13.97 -3.36 11.25
CA VAL A 247 12.76 -3.62 12.03
C VAL A 247 13.10 -3.62 13.51
N THR A 248 12.54 -2.67 14.26
CA THR A 248 12.87 -2.45 15.67
C THR A 248 12.46 -3.63 16.56
N LEU A 249 13.09 -3.76 17.75
CA LEU A 249 12.71 -4.76 18.75
C LEU A 249 11.22 -4.67 19.10
N LEU A 250 10.72 -3.47 19.35
CA LEU A 250 9.32 -3.25 19.71
C LEU A 250 8.37 -3.67 18.58
N THR A 251 8.72 -3.35 17.33
CA THR A 251 7.94 -3.79 16.18
C THR A 251 7.88 -5.31 16.08
N GLN A 252 9.03 -6.01 16.29
CA GLN A 252 9.07 -7.47 16.25
C GLN A 252 8.17 -8.08 17.33
N LEU A 253 8.36 -7.68 18.60
CA LEU A 253 7.62 -8.21 19.73
C LEU A 253 6.10 -7.97 19.62
N VAL A 254 5.71 -6.73 19.32
CA VAL A 254 4.29 -6.37 19.26
C VAL A 254 3.61 -6.99 18.05
N ALA A 255 4.26 -7.03 16.89
CA ALA A 255 3.69 -7.66 15.70
C ALA A 255 3.53 -9.17 15.87
N GLU A 256 4.52 -9.85 16.47
CA GLU A 256 4.44 -11.28 16.79
C GLU A 256 3.25 -11.58 17.71
N ARG A 257 3.07 -10.77 18.77
CA ARG A 257 1.94 -10.91 19.70
C ARG A 257 0.60 -10.67 19.01
N LEU A 258 0.48 -9.61 18.19
CA LEU A 258 -0.77 -9.30 17.49
C LEU A 258 -1.13 -10.35 16.44
N LEU A 259 -0.16 -10.91 15.74
CA LEU A 259 -0.38 -11.97 14.77
C LEU A 259 -0.78 -13.31 15.42
N ALA A 260 -0.53 -13.51 16.72
CA ALA A 260 -1.03 -14.66 17.44
C ALA A 260 -2.56 -14.61 17.62
N ASP A 261 -3.15 -13.41 17.67
CA ASP A 261 -4.60 -13.17 17.76
C ASP A 261 -5.17 -12.67 16.42
N ALA A 262 -4.79 -13.32 15.32
CA ALA A 262 -5.20 -12.94 13.96
C ALA A 262 -6.73 -12.81 13.78
N ASP A 263 -7.51 -13.53 14.58
CA ASP A 263 -8.98 -13.47 14.55
C ASP A 263 -9.52 -12.07 14.87
N VAL A 264 -8.88 -11.33 15.78
CA VAL A 264 -9.25 -9.93 16.10
C VAL A 264 -9.08 -9.05 14.86
N LEU A 265 -7.97 -9.23 14.14
CA LEU A 265 -7.67 -8.47 12.93
C LEU A 265 -8.64 -8.83 11.78
N GLU A 266 -8.99 -10.11 11.64
CA GLU A 266 -9.97 -10.56 10.63
C GLU A 266 -11.38 -10.05 10.95
N GLN A 267 -11.81 -10.04 12.23
CA GLN A 267 -13.09 -9.46 12.65
C GLN A 267 -13.16 -7.97 12.28
N GLN A 268 -12.10 -7.20 12.56
CA GLN A 268 -12.04 -5.79 12.18
C GLN A 268 -12.05 -5.61 10.65
N ALA A 269 -11.30 -6.44 9.92
CA ALA A 269 -11.31 -6.40 8.45
C ALA A 269 -12.71 -6.76 7.88
N ALA A 270 -13.41 -7.71 8.49
CA ALA A 270 -14.78 -8.07 8.10
C ALA A 270 -15.76 -6.91 8.35
N ALA A 271 -15.65 -6.22 9.48
CA ALA A 271 -16.45 -5.03 9.77
C ALA A 271 -16.20 -3.92 8.73
N ILE A 272 -14.95 -3.66 8.38
CA ILE A 272 -14.57 -2.68 7.34
C ILE A 272 -15.16 -3.07 5.97
N ARG A 273 -15.13 -4.36 5.60
CA ARG A 273 -15.74 -4.83 4.33
C ARG A 273 -17.26 -4.59 4.31
N GLY A 274 -17.95 -4.84 5.44
CA GLY A 274 -19.38 -4.55 5.58
C GLY A 274 -19.68 -3.06 5.46
N GLU A 275 -18.92 -2.23 6.17
CA GLU A 275 -19.04 -0.77 6.15
C GLU A 275 -18.70 -0.18 4.78
N ARG A 276 -17.73 -0.74 4.04
CA ARG A 276 -17.44 -0.36 2.65
C ARG A 276 -18.68 -0.45 1.77
N GLY A 277 -19.40 -1.58 1.84
CA GLY A 277 -20.63 -1.77 1.07
C GLY A 277 -21.73 -0.78 1.45
N ARG A 278 -21.92 -0.54 2.75
CA ARG A 278 -22.89 0.43 3.27
C ARG A 278 -22.55 1.86 2.82
N LEU A 279 -21.30 2.26 2.95
CA LEU A 279 -20.83 3.59 2.59
C LEU A 279 -20.94 3.83 1.08
N LYS A 280 -20.55 2.85 0.25
CA LYS A 280 -20.72 2.91 -1.22
C LYS A 280 -22.18 3.13 -1.61
N ALA A 281 -23.10 2.31 -1.08
CA ALA A 281 -24.52 2.46 -1.33
C ALA A 281 -25.08 3.82 -0.86
N GLY A 282 -24.48 4.40 0.20
CA GLY A 282 -24.80 5.75 0.66
C GLY A 282 -24.38 6.84 -0.33
N PHE A 283 -23.19 6.71 -0.91
CA PHE A 283 -22.66 7.65 -1.92
C PHE A 283 -23.41 7.57 -3.25
N GLU A 284 -23.79 6.39 -3.70
CA GLU A 284 -24.56 6.18 -4.95
C GLU A 284 -25.94 6.87 -4.93
N ARG A 285 -26.46 7.14 -3.73
CA ARG A 285 -27.72 7.89 -3.57
C ARG A 285 -27.55 9.41 -3.59
N VAL A 286 -26.31 9.90 -3.70
CA VAL A 286 -26.03 11.34 -3.73
C VAL A 286 -25.94 11.79 -5.19
N PRO A 287 -26.82 12.71 -5.64
CA PRO A 287 -26.82 13.17 -7.02
C PRO A 287 -25.46 13.79 -7.41
N GLY A 288 -24.96 13.42 -8.60
CA GLY A 288 -23.69 13.90 -9.13
C GLY A 288 -22.45 13.23 -8.57
N VAL A 289 -22.57 12.25 -7.67
CA VAL A 289 -21.46 11.46 -7.14
C VAL A 289 -21.42 10.10 -7.85
N ILE A 290 -20.22 9.73 -8.32
CA ILE A 290 -19.93 8.40 -8.85
C ILE A 290 -19.00 7.70 -7.85
N ALA A 291 -19.45 6.60 -7.24
CA ALA A 291 -18.66 5.75 -6.38
C ALA A 291 -18.15 4.54 -7.19
N PHE A 292 -16.83 4.38 -7.29
CA PHE A 292 -16.23 3.26 -8.01
C PHE A 292 -16.21 1.99 -7.15
N GLU A 293 -16.19 0.83 -7.81
CA GLU A 293 -16.03 -0.47 -7.13
C GLU A 293 -14.68 -0.55 -6.41
N SER A 294 -14.69 -1.18 -5.23
CA SER A 294 -13.48 -1.32 -4.44
C SER A 294 -13.44 -2.66 -3.70
N ASP A 295 -12.25 -3.27 -3.72
CA ASP A 295 -11.87 -4.43 -2.93
C ASP A 295 -10.88 -4.06 -1.79
N ALA A 296 -10.60 -2.75 -1.60
CA ALA A 296 -9.72 -2.21 -0.55
C ALA A 296 -10.52 -1.70 0.67
N ASN A 297 -9.85 -1.05 1.62
CA ASN A 297 -10.50 -0.37 2.75
C ASN A 297 -10.76 1.12 2.48
N PHE A 298 -10.98 1.49 1.24
CA PHE A 298 -11.31 2.84 0.82
C PHE A 298 -12.19 2.80 -0.44
N LEU A 299 -12.81 3.93 -0.74
CA LEU A 299 -13.60 4.15 -1.96
C LEU A 299 -13.00 5.32 -2.75
N LEU A 300 -12.96 5.18 -4.08
CA LEU A 300 -12.72 6.30 -4.98
C LEU A 300 -14.08 6.89 -5.38
N LEU A 301 -14.20 8.19 -5.22
CA LEU A 301 -15.39 8.94 -5.67
C LEU A 301 -15.00 9.94 -6.74
N ARG A 302 -15.86 10.14 -7.73
CA ARG A 302 -15.83 11.34 -8.59
C ARG A 302 -17.01 12.23 -8.25
N VAL A 303 -16.75 13.52 -8.07
CA VAL A 303 -17.72 14.52 -7.65
C VAL A 303 -17.69 15.71 -8.61
N PRO A 304 -18.71 16.60 -8.64
CA PRO A 304 -18.76 17.72 -9.59
C PRO A 304 -17.58 18.71 -9.45
N ASP A 305 -17.20 19.03 -8.20
CA ASP A 305 -16.07 19.90 -7.87
C ASP A 305 -15.33 19.33 -6.66
N ALA A 306 -14.27 18.58 -6.94
CA ALA A 306 -13.51 17.91 -5.89
C ALA A 306 -12.77 18.89 -4.96
N GLY A 307 -12.37 20.05 -5.46
CA GLY A 307 -11.70 21.06 -4.64
C GLY A 307 -12.66 21.68 -3.63
N LYS A 308 -13.84 22.11 -4.06
CA LYS A 308 -14.90 22.66 -3.20
C LYS A 308 -15.37 21.61 -2.18
N VAL A 309 -15.67 20.39 -2.65
CA VAL A 309 -16.15 19.30 -1.78
C VAL A 309 -15.10 18.92 -0.73
N PHE A 310 -13.83 18.81 -1.10
CA PHE A 310 -12.73 18.57 -0.16
C PHE A 310 -12.65 19.65 0.92
N ALA A 311 -12.68 20.93 0.52
CA ALA A 311 -12.64 22.05 1.47
C ALA A 311 -13.84 22.03 2.41
N GLY A 312 -15.06 21.84 1.87
CA GLY A 312 -16.29 21.79 2.65
C GLY A 312 -16.36 20.62 3.62
N MET A 313 -15.87 19.43 3.25
CA MET A 313 -15.74 18.29 4.15
C MET A 313 -14.74 18.56 5.27
N LYS A 314 -13.59 19.17 4.94
CA LYS A 314 -12.56 19.53 5.93
C LYS A 314 -13.08 20.55 6.93
N GLU A 315 -13.81 21.58 6.51
CA GLU A 315 -14.48 22.56 7.39
C GLU A 315 -15.49 21.91 8.34
N ARG A 316 -16.07 20.77 7.94
CA ARG A 316 -17.01 19.98 8.75
C ARG A 316 -16.32 18.91 9.59
N GLY A 317 -15.00 18.98 9.71
CA GLY A 317 -14.21 18.06 10.53
C GLY A 317 -13.99 16.66 9.93
N VAL A 318 -14.09 16.50 8.62
CA VAL A 318 -13.81 15.22 7.94
C VAL A 318 -12.67 15.39 6.95
N LEU A 319 -11.54 14.73 7.22
CA LEU A 319 -10.35 14.75 6.37
C LEU A 319 -10.34 13.55 5.43
N VAL A 320 -10.40 13.80 4.12
CA VAL A 320 -10.29 12.81 3.05
C VAL A 320 -9.08 13.11 2.16
N LYS A 321 -8.80 12.30 1.15
CA LYS A 321 -7.69 12.56 0.21
C LYS A 321 -8.20 13.18 -1.09
N LEU A 322 -7.76 14.40 -1.38
CA LEU A 322 -7.95 15.03 -2.69
C LEU A 322 -6.99 14.42 -3.69
N LEU A 323 -7.53 13.90 -4.81
CA LEU A 323 -6.75 13.31 -5.90
C LEU A 323 -6.82 14.12 -7.21
N HIS A 324 -7.73 15.11 -7.27
CA HIS A 324 -7.79 16.04 -8.40
C HIS A 324 -6.41 16.68 -8.66
N GLY A 325 -6.01 16.70 -9.92
CA GLY A 325 -4.70 17.26 -10.32
C GLY A 325 -3.51 16.32 -10.21
N SER A 326 -3.64 15.16 -9.56
CA SER A 326 -2.53 14.19 -9.43
C SER A 326 -2.33 13.30 -10.67
N HIS A 327 -3.39 13.05 -11.43
CA HIS A 327 -3.38 12.29 -12.69
C HIS A 327 -4.62 12.65 -13.52
N PRO A 328 -4.55 12.69 -14.89
CA PRO A 328 -5.71 13.05 -15.72
C PRO A 328 -6.96 12.20 -15.45
N LEU A 329 -6.83 10.87 -15.29
CA LEU A 329 -7.94 9.97 -14.98
C LEU A 329 -8.55 10.20 -13.59
N LEU A 330 -7.83 10.87 -12.69
CA LEU A 330 -8.29 11.22 -11.34
C LEU A 330 -8.88 12.64 -11.25
N ALA A 331 -9.20 13.24 -12.41
CA ALA A 331 -9.90 14.52 -12.45
C ALA A 331 -11.21 14.41 -11.64
N GLN A 332 -11.43 15.40 -10.74
CA GLN A 332 -12.59 15.48 -9.87
C GLN A 332 -12.76 14.28 -8.91
N CYS A 333 -11.65 13.62 -8.53
CA CYS A 333 -11.70 12.46 -7.65
C CYS A 333 -11.25 12.77 -6.22
N LEU A 334 -11.92 12.12 -5.27
CA LEU A 334 -11.58 12.01 -3.86
C LEU A 334 -11.39 10.53 -3.51
N ARG A 335 -10.44 10.21 -2.63
CA ARG A 335 -10.36 8.88 -2.02
C ARG A 335 -10.75 8.98 -0.56
N ILE A 336 -11.67 8.12 -0.14
CA ILE A 336 -12.26 8.10 1.19
C ILE A 336 -11.96 6.75 1.84
N THR A 337 -11.26 6.76 2.97
CA THR A 337 -11.05 5.56 3.79
C THR A 337 -12.37 5.13 4.42
N VAL A 338 -12.59 3.83 4.54
CA VAL A 338 -13.73 3.28 5.27
C VAL A 338 -13.44 3.34 6.77
N GLY A 339 -14.19 4.15 7.48
CA GLY A 339 -14.14 4.33 8.94
C GLY A 339 -15.08 3.39 9.69
N THR A 340 -15.33 3.71 10.97
CA THR A 340 -16.42 3.10 11.75
C THR A 340 -17.79 3.48 11.18
N ALA A 341 -18.86 2.85 11.65
CA ALA A 341 -20.22 3.17 11.25
C ALA A 341 -20.57 4.65 11.50
N GLU A 342 -20.11 5.19 12.63
CA GLU A 342 -20.31 6.58 13.03
C GLU A 342 -19.51 7.54 12.14
N GLU A 343 -18.21 7.25 11.93
CA GLU A 343 -17.34 8.05 11.07
C GLU A 343 -17.84 8.07 9.62
N ASN A 344 -18.31 6.93 9.11
CA ASN A 344 -18.89 6.82 7.78
C ASN A 344 -20.20 7.61 7.63
N THR A 345 -21.02 7.66 8.69
CA THR A 345 -22.23 8.48 8.70
C THR A 345 -21.89 9.97 8.64
N GLN A 346 -20.94 10.42 9.48
CA GLN A 346 -20.45 11.81 9.46
C GLN A 346 -19.83 12.17 8.10
N CYS A 347 -19.08 11.25 7.51
CA CYS A 347 -18.48 11.42 6.18
C CYS A 347 -19.54 11.64 5.10
N LEU A 348 -20.61 10.83 5.10
CA LEU A 348 -21.71 10.96 4.13
C LEU A 348 -22.48 12.27 4.30
N GLU A 349 -22.75 12.69 5.53
CA GLU A 349 -23.38 13.97 5.85
C GLU A 349 -22.52 15.16 5.42
N ALA A 350 -21.23 15.12 5.74
CA ALA A 350 -20.26 16.14 5.33
C ALA A 350 -20.17 16.27 3.81
N LEU A 351 -20.13 15.12 3.09
CA LEU A 351 -20.13 15.11 1.62
C LEU A 351 -21.37 15.80 1.05
N ARG A 352 -22.59 15.40 1.51
CA ARG A 352 -23.86 15.98 1.05
C ARG A 352 -23.95 17.48 1.28
N ALA A 353 -23.47 17.95 2.43
CA ALA A 353 -23.47 19.37 2.77
C ALA A 353 -22.39 20.20 2.04
N SER A 354 -21.47 19.55 1.32
CA SER A 354 -20.35 20.19 0.61
C SER A 354 -20.53 20.23 -0.91
N LEU A 355 -21.53 19.54 -1.44
CA LEU A 355 -21.91 19.57 -2.86
C LEU A 355 -22.68 20.85 -3.20
#